data_1244cd2ec0ac87f2967778e1d41f1013
#
_entry.id   1244cd2ec0ac87f2967778e1d41f1013
#
_cell.length_a   1.000
_cell.length_b   1.000
_cell.length_c   1.000
_cell.angle_alpha   90.00
_cell.angle_beta   90.00
_cell.angle_gamma   90.00
#
_symmetry.space_group_name_H-M   'P 1'
#
loop_
_entity.id
_entity.type
_entity.pdbx_description
1 polymer ?
#
loop_
_entity_poly.entity_id
_entity_poly.type
_entity_poly.pdbx_seq_one_letter_code
_entity_poly.pdbx_strand_id
1 'polypeptide(L)'
;MRKTTNILRYIVVATALLAAAFSGYAQKPGTDGVEENMLRYRYIDRLQKKDRIVMFSSPRSFSERIYMFAGTGIEGLYQVGNHPESPGYSIGSNVGLGYWTTPVHGVEASLGYSMMPYGYWGKNFLGQPVIDNTIIRNIGLEANYVFNITNYTNRHDKLNRFDFLYKAGINLGAGDKFHYGINTSFKAIYNIGTLAGLYVEPKVTLLNFKYVRPSISAGFVFRFKSLDSGFEKSVDTDKKKLLFALKSNALFWVAGAPNFGIEYPINEHWSICGDYVAPWSSSFATGLYYQLMMINAEGRYWFRTRKESPVMTGFFAGASVGGGYYDLMLNNKRTGIQGEFYIMAGLSAGYAHSISNNDRVRLEYSLGFGYMQTRYRKYRWDDFDYVLEAPREQVWKTSIFGPTQAKVSLVWLLFINKKGGER
;
A
#
# COMPACT_ATOMS: atom_id res chain seq x y z
N MET A 1 -32.97 -18.89 0.82
CA MET A 1 -33.16 -18.17 2.09
C MET A 1 -32.48 -18.78 3.32
N ARG A 2 -32.29 -20.11 3.47
CA ARG A 2 -31.70 -20.72 4.70
C ARG A 2 -30.16 -20.63 4.84
N LYS A 3 -29.39 -20.44 3.78
CA LYS A 3 -27.90 -20.39 3.84
C LYS A 3 -27.33 -19.01 4.22
N THR A 4 -28.01 -17.92 3.89
CA THR A 4 -27.57 -16.54 4.20
C THR A 4 -27.71 -16.18 5.67
N THR A 5 -28.68 -16.80 6.36
CA THR A 5 -28.88 -16.60 7.81
C THR A 5 -27.72 -17.16 8.64
N ASN A 6 -27.01 -18.14 8.14
CA ASN A 6 -25.91 -18.75 8.88
C ASN A 6 -24.64 -17.89 8.87
N ILE A 7 -24.29 -17.23 7.76
CA ILE A 7 -23.11 -16.36 7.68
C ILE A 7 -23.28 -15.13 8.57
N LEU A 8 -24.47 -14.51 8.54
CA LEU A 8 -24.77 -13.37 9.43
C LEU A 8 -24.72 -13.80 10.91
N ARG A 9 -25.21 -15.00 11.25
CA ARG A 9 -25.12 -15.56 12.60
C ARG A 9 -23.67 -15.78 13.04
N TYR A 10 -22.80 -16.28 12.19
CA TYR A 10 -21.38 -16.46 12.53
C TYR A 10 -20.65 -15.13 12.71
N ILE A 11 -20.95 -14.13 11.91
CA ILE A 11 -20.36 -12.78 12.07
C ILE A 11 -20.89 -12.15 13.37
N VAL A 12 -22.18 -12.22 13.64
CA VAL A 12 -22.79 -11.69 14.88
C VAL A 12 -22.29 -12.44 16.11
N VAL A 13 -22.16 -13.77 16.05
CA VAL A 13 -21.61 -14.58 17.15
C VAL A 13 -20.14 -14.28 17.37
N ALA A 14 -19.33 -14.13 16.32
CA ALA A 14 -17.91 -13.75 16.45
C ALA A 14 -17.76 -12.33 17.05
N THR A 15 -18.61 -11.39 16.64
CA THR A 15 -18.62 -10.02 17.19
C THR A 15 -19.14 -9.99 18.63
N ALA A 16 -20.14 -10.80 18.95
CA ALA A 16 -20.69 -10.93 20.29
C ALA A 16 -19.73 -11.65 21.25
N LEU A 17 -19.02 -12.68 20.78
CA LEU A 17 -17.98 -13.36 21.57
C LEU A 17 -16.78 -12.42 21.82
N LEU A 18 -16.40 -11.60 20.87
CA LEU A 18 -15.40 -10.53 21.05
C LEU A 18 -15.90 -9.49 22.07
N ALA A 19 -17.15 -9.01 21.94
CA ALA A 19 -17.75 -8.06 22.88
C ALA A 19 -17.90 -8.66 24.29
N ALA A 20 -18.27 -9.94 24.40
CA ALA A 20 -18.38 -10.66 25.68
C ALA A 20 -16.99 -10.90 26.33
N ALA A 21 -15.97 -11.16 25.54
CA ALA A 21 -14.60 -11.24 26.04
C ALA A 21 -14.10 -9.89 26.60
N PHE A 22 -14.59 -8.76 26.08
CA PHE A 22 -14.29 -7.42 26.57
C PHE A 22 -15.19 -7.00 27.75
N SER A 23 -16.46 -7.38 27.79
CA SER A 23 -17.38 -7.03 28.87
C SER A 23 -17.12 -7.83 30.17
N GLY A 24 -16.56 -9.02 30.08
CA GLY A 24 -16.17 -9.82 31.26
C GLY A 24 -15.11 -9.16 32.16
N TYR A 25 -14.42 -8.14 31.66
CA TYR A 25 -13.41 -7.40 32.43
C TYR A 25 -13.94 -6.14 33.14
N ALA A 26 -15.20 -5.75 32.92
CA ALA A 26 -15.79 -4.52 33.47
C ALA A 26 -16.67 -4.75 34.71
N GLN A 27 -16.84 -5.98 35.21
CA GLN A 27 -17.56 -6.21 36.44
C GLN A 27 -16.74 -5.77 37.65
N LYS A 28 -17.25 -4.76 38.36
CA LYS A 28 -16.76 -4.40 39.71
C LYS A 28 -16.92 -5.62 40.62
N PRO A 29 -15.89 -6.01 41.40
CA PRO A 29 -16.03 -7.10 42.34
C PRO A 29 -17.05 -6.71 43.42
N GLY A 30 -18.03 -7.57 43.60
CA GLY A 30 -18.88 -7.54 44.80
C GLY A 30 -18.07 -7.82 46.05
N THR A 31 -18.51 -7.32 47.16
CA THR A 31 -17.84 -7.26 48.44
C THR A 31 -17.69 -8.60 49.21
N ASP A 32 -18.01 -9.74 48.57
CA ASP A 32 -17.99 -11.06 49.21
C ASP A 32 -16.87 -11.94 48.62
N GLY A 33 -15.69 -11.90 49.20
CA GLY A 33 -14.62 -12.78 48.78
C GLY A 33 -13.21 -12.24 48.93
N VAL A 34 -12.85 -11.73 50.11
CA VAL A 34 -11.51 -11.17 50.37
C VAL A 34 -10.40 -12.24 50.16
N GLU A 35 -10.65 -13.52 50.45
CA GLU A 35 -9.66 -14.57 50.24
C GLU A 35 -9.51 -15.00 48.76
N GLU A 36 -10.62 -15.11 48.03
CA GLU A 36 -10.58 -15.43 46.59
C GLU A 36 -9.93 -14.31 45.79
N ASN A 37 -10.19 -13.05 46.17
CA ASN A 37 -9.52 -11.90 45.60
C ASN A 37 -8.01 -11.86 45.90
N MET A 38 -7.58 -12.27 47.10
CA MET A 38 -6.15 -12.33 47.42
C MET A 38 -5.41 -13.42 46.66
N LEU A 39 -6.04 -14.57 46.40
CA LEU A 39 -5.48 -15.63 45.56
C LEU A 39 -5.45 -15.19 44.07
N ARG A 40 -6.49 -14.48 43.61
CA ARG A 40 -6.54 -13.88 42.27
C ARG A 40 -5.51 -12.78 42.11
N TYR A 41 -5.33 -11.92 43.12
CA TYR A 41 -4.30 -10.87 43.11
C TYR A 41 -2.89 -11.50 43.15
N ARG A 42 -2.64 -12.56 43.94
CA ARG A 42 -1.36 -13.30 43.92
C ARG A 42 -1.11 -14.03 42.63
N TYR A 43 -2.15 -14.53 41.97
CA TYR A 43 -2.03 -15.15 40.64
C TYR A 43 -1.77 -14.08 39.56
N ILE A 44 -2.42 -12.94 39.64
CA ILE A 44 -2.19 -11.78 38.73
C ILE A 44 -0.82 -11.13 38.99
N ASP A 45 -0.32 -11.13 40.22
CA ASP A 45 1.04 -10.68 40.56
C ASP A 45 2.11 -11.68 40.12
N ARG A 46 1.77 -12.95 39.99
CA ARG A 46 2.66 -14.00 39.44
C ARG A 46 2.65 -14.02 37.91
N LEU A 47 1.60 -13.52 37.25
CA LEU A 47 1.67 -13.17 35.85
C LEU A 47 2.70 -12.02 35.76
N GLN A 48 3.88 -12.38 35.29
CA GLN A 48 5.07 -11.53 35.33
C GLN A 48 4.73 -10.09 34.98
N LYS A 49 5.30 -9.13 35.70
CA LYS A 49 5.19 -7.67 35.47
C LYS A 49 5.25 -7.29 33.97
N LYS A 50 5.87 -8.15 33.17
CA LYS A 50 5.97 -8.12 31.70
C LYS A 50 4.63 -8.30 30.96
N ASP A 51 3.74 -9.16 31.43
CA ASP A 51 2.48 -9.48 30.75
C ASP A 51 1.43 -8.36 30.91
N ARG A 52 1.47 -7.65 32.05
CA ARG A 52 0.64 -6.47 32.32
C ARG A 52 1.00 -5.28 31.42
N ILE A 53 2.29 -5.06 31.18
CA ILE A 53 2.78 -3.93 30.39
C ILE A 53 2.32 -4.05 28.93
N VAL A 54 2.33 -5.27 28.37
CA VAL A 54 2.00 -5.48 26.97
C VAL A 54 0.52 -5.29 26.67
N MET A 55 -0.38 -5.66 27.59
CA MET A 55 -1.82 -5.61 27.32
C MET A 55 -2.49 -4.29 27.69
N PHE A 56 -2.01 -3.59 28.75
CA PHE A 56 -2.76 -2.49 29.34
C PHE A 56 -1.98 -1.15 29.40
N SER A 57 -0.69 -1.16 29.14
CA SER A 57 0.13 0.04 29.09
C SER A 57 1.13 -0.06 27.94
N SER A 58 1.54 1.09 27.44
CA SER A 58 2.62 1.15 26.48
C SER A 58 3.70 2.09 26.98
N PRO A 59 4.94 1.63 27.18
CA PRO A 59 6.07 2.49 27.52
C PRO A 59 6.49 3.38 26.34
N ARG A 60 5.93 3.16 25.16
CA ARG A 60 6.28 3.87 23.93
C ARG A 60 5.85 5.33 23.96
N SER A 61 6.69 6.20 23.46
CA SER A 61 6.38 7.62 23.23
C SER A 61 5.30 7.77 22.14
N PHE A 62 4.67 8.93 22.04
CA PHE A 62 3.63 9.19 21.04
C PHE A 62 4.10 8.90 19.61
N SER A 63 5.31 9.34 19.24
CA SER A 63 5.89 9.12 17.91
C SER A 63 6.22 7.66 17.61
N GLU A 64 6.42 6.82 18.62
CA GLU A 64 6.63 5.38 18.47
C GLU A 64 5.32 4.61 18.27
N ARG A 65 4.19 5.24 18.59
CA ARG A 65 2.85 4.63 18.46
C ARG A 65 2.21 4.92 17.13
N ILE A 66 2.66 5.95 16.41
CA ILE A 66 2.09 6.34 15.12
C ILE A 66 2.81 5.64 13.99
N TYR A 67 2.04 5.17 13.03
CA TYR A 67 2.52 4.69 11.74
C TYR A 67 1.58 5.13 10.63
N MET A 68 2.10 5.22 9.43
CA MET A 68 1.32 5.45 8.22
C MET A 68 1.42 4.23 7.30
N PHE A 69 0.44 4.06 6.45
CA PHE A 69 0.46 3.02 5.43
C PHE A 69 -0.14 3.53 4.14
N ALA A 70 0.34 2.97 3.05
CA ALA A 70 -0.21 3.22 1.72
C ALA A 70 -0.15 1.93 0.92
N GLY A 71 -1.17 1.66 0.13
CA GLY A 71 -1.23 0.47 -0.68
C GLY A 71 -2.24 0.52 -1.78
N THR A 72 -2.19 -0.51 -2.61
CA THR A 72 -3.13 -0.75 -3.70
C THR A 72 -3.58 -2.20 -3.70
N GLY A 73 -4.72 -2.48 -4.29
CA GLY A 73 -5.25 -3.82 -4.30
C GLY A 73 -6.36 -4.03 -5.30
N ILE A 74 -6.79 -5.27 -5.40
CA ILE A 74 -7.91 -5.67 -6.24
C ILE A 74 -9.13 -5.83 -5.34
N GLU A 75 -10.25 -5.31 -5.78
CA GLU A 75 -11.54 -5.38 -5.10
C GLU A 75 -12.58 -6.02 -6.03
N GLY A 76 -13.51 -6.77 -5.46
CA GLY A 76 -14.69 -7.29 -6.15
C GLY A 76 -15.96 -6.76 -5.50
N LEU A 77 -17.09 -6.76 -6.22
CA LEU A 77 -18.39 -6.39 -5.67
C LEU A 77 -19.42 -7.46 -6.01
N TYR A 78 -20.10 -7.96 -4.98
CA TYR A 78 -21.12 -9.00 -5.10
C TYR A 78 -22.40 -8.55 -4.37
N GLN A 79 -23.55 -8.70 -5.00
CA GLN A 79 -24.83 -8.46 -4.35
C GLN A 79 -25.28 -9.71 -3.60
N VAL A 80 -25.68 -9.55 -2.33
CA VAL A 80 -26.22 -10.67 -1.53
C VAL A 80 -27.57 -11.08 -2.07
N GLY A 81 -27.72 -12.36 -2.40
CA GLY A 81 -29.00 -12.94 -2.85
C GLY A 81 -29.25 -12.95 -4.36
N ASN A 82 -28.43 -12.28 -5.16
CA ASN A 82 -28.45 -12.38 -6.61
C ASN A 82 -27.12 -12.92 -7.12
N HIS A 83 -27.15 -13.81 -8.11
CA HIS A 83 -25.93 -14.19 -8.81
C HIS A 83 -25.52 -13.00 -9.70
N PRO A 84 -24.35 -12.40 -9.48
CA PRO A 84 -23.86 -11.41 -10.41
C PRO A 84 -23.51 -12.13 -11.71
N GLU A 85 -24.14 -11.73 -12.79
CA GLU A 85 -23.83 -12.28 -14.12
C GLU A 85 -22.47 -11.78 -14.61
N SER A 86 -21.93 -10.74 -13.97
CA SER A 86 -20.55 -10.31 -14.16
C SER A 86 -20.05 -9.65 -12.86
N PRO A 87 -19.18 -10.32 -12.09
CA PRO A 87 -18.53 -9.67 -10.95
C PRO A 87 -17.63 -8.55 -11.47
N GLY A 88 -17.90 -7.33 -11.02
CA GLY A 88 -17.00 -6.21 -11.27
C GLY A 88 -15.74 -6.34 -10.44
N TYR A 89 -14.58 -6.25 -11.09
CA TYR A 89 -13.30 -6.13 -10.42
C TYR A 89 -12.75 -4.72 -10.60
N SER A 90 -12.12 -4.20 -9.56
CA SER A 90 -11.56 -2.86 -9.54
C SER A 90 -10.18 -2.86 -8.90
N ILE A 91 -9.42 -1.85 -9.21
CA ILE A 91 -8.22 -1.51 -8.45
C ILE A 91 -8.60 -0.40 -7.47
N GLY A 92 -8.32 -0.64 -6.19
CA GLY A 92 -8.45 0.34 -5.13
C GLY A 92 -7.09 0.74 -4.59
N SER A 93 -6.98 1.99 -4.15
CA SER A 93 -5.79 2.49 -3.45
C SER A 93 -6.21 3.06 -2.11
N ASN A 94 -5.38 2.91 -1.10
CA ASN A 94 -5.64 3.43 0.23
C ASN A 94 -4.38 4.06 0.84
N VAL A 95 -4.61 5.07 1.64
CA VAL A 95 -3.61 5.70 2.51
C VAL A 95 -4.22 5.91 3.88
N GLY A 96 -3.45 5.67 4.93
CA GLY A 96 -3.99 5.80 6.27
C GLY A 96 -2.93 5.99 7.34
N LEU A 97 -3.44 6.27 8.52
CA LEU A 97 -2.67 6.44 9.74
C LEU A 97 -3.17 5.44 10.77
N GLY A 98 -2.25 4.87 11.53
CA GLY A 98 -2.55 4.02 12.66
C GLY A 98 -1.92 4.55 13.94
N TYR A 99 -2.57 4.26 15.04
CA TYR A 99 -2.10 4.60 16.38
C TYR A 99 -2.24 3.42 17.31
N TRP A 100 -1.15 3.02 17.96
CA TRP A 100 -1.12 1.97 18.97
C TRP A 100 -1.46 2.55 20.35
N THR A 101 -2.59 2.17 20.93
CA THR A 101 -2.93 2.51 22.33
C THR A 101 -2.09 1.68 23.31
N THR A 102 -1.90 0.41 22.97
CA THR A 102 -1.00 -0.54 23.66
C THR A 102 -0.20 -1.30 22.59
N PRO A 103 0.79 -2.13 22.93
CA PRO A 103 1.46 -2.99 21.94
C PRO A 103 0.54 -3.96 21.20
N VAL A 104 -0.62 -4.26 21.76
CA VAL A 104 -1.59 -5.24 21.25
C VAL A 104 -2.79 -4.56 20.60
N HIS A 105 -3.23 -3.42 21.11
CA HIS A 105 -4.44 -2.73 20.70
C HIS A 105 -4.12 -1.40 20.00
N GLY A 106 -4.79 -1.13 18.91
CA GLY A 106 -4.64 0.11 18.14
C GLY A 106 -5.90 0.49 17.38
N VAL A 107 -5.80 1.62 16.71
CA VAL A 107 -6.82 2.13 15.79
C VAL A 107 -6.15 2.56 14.49
N GLU A 108 -6.82 2.33 13.37
CA GLU A 108 -6.42 2.82 12.04
C GLU A 108 -7.53 3.66 11.45
N ALA A 109 -7.18 4.77 10.83
CA ALA A 109 -8.05 5.53 9.94
C ALA A 109 -7.43 5.59 8.56
N SER A 110 -8.22 5.34 7.51
CA SER A 110 -7.73 5.38 6.14
C SER A 110 -8.71 6.01 5.18
N LEU A 111 -8.16 6.68 4.17
CA LEU A 111 -8.86 7.17 3.00
C LEU A 111 -8.56 6.22 1.84
N GLY A 112 -9.61 5.69 1.23
CA GLY A 112 -9.52 4.81 0.08
C GLY A 112 -10.18 5.44 -1.14
N TYR A 113 -9.65 5.11 -2.31
CA TYR A 113 -10.27 5.42 -3.60
C TYR A 113 -10.37 4.15 -4.42
N SER A 114 -11.54 3.88 -4.95
CA SER A 114 -11.77 2.78 -5.86
C SER A 114 -12.74 3.15 -6.99
N MET A 115 -12.55 2.51 -8.13
CA MET A 115 -13.44 2.60 -9.28
C MET A 115 -13.93 1.19 -9.59
N MET A 116 -15.20 0.92 -9.32
CA MET A 116 -15.78 -0.40 -9.56
C MET A 116 -16.66 -0.39 -10.80
N PRO A 117 -16.31 -1.15 -11.83
CA PRO A 117 -17.25 -1.45 -12.88
C PRO A 117 -18.35 -2.37 -12.31
N TYR A 118 -19.56 -1.97 -12.44
CA TYR A 118 -20.73 -2.78 -12.06
C TYR A 118 -21.60 -2.99 -13.30
N GLY A 119 -21.61 -4.21 -13.80
CA GLY A 119 -22.51 -4.61 -14.88
C GLY A 119 -23.80 -5.17 -14.32
N TYR A 120 -24.93 -4.67 -14.74
CA TYR A 120 -26.22 -5.28 -14.48
C TYR A 120 -26.97 -5.54 -15.79
N TRP A 121 -27.69 -6.66 -15.81
CA TRP A 121 -28.58 -6.93 -16.93
C TRP A 121 -29.78 -6.00 -16.86
N GLY A 122 -29.89 -5.11 -17.84
CA GLY A 122 -31.06 -4.30 -18.10
C GLY A 122 -31.80 -4.79 -19.34
N LYS A 123 -32.93 -4.21 -19.63
CA LYS A 123 -33.60 -4.36 -20.92
C LYS A 123 -33.55 -3.01 -21.62
N ASN A 124 -33.15 -3.02 -22.90
CA ASN A 124 -33.22 -1.84 -23.72
C ASN A 124 -34.70 -1.52 -24.07
N PHE A 125 -34.94 -0.41 -24.75
CA PHE A 125 -36.26 0.02 -25.20
C PHE A 125 -37.00 -1.06 -26.03
N LEU A 126 -36.30 -1.97 -26.68
CA LEU A 126 -36.87 -3.09 -27.44
C LEU A 126 -37.04 -4.36 -26.61
N GLY A 127 -36.84 -4.31 -25.29
CA GLY A 127 -36.95 -5.45 -24.39
C GLY A 127 -35.82 -6.47 -24.49
N GLN A 128 -34.79 -6.20 -25.28
CA GLN A 128 -33.62 -7.08 -25.41
C GLN A 128 -32.72 -6.93 -24.19
N PRO A 129 -32.11 -8.03 -23.69
CA PRO A 129 -31.17 -7.97 -22.60
C PRO A 129 -29.95 -7.15 -23.02
N VAL A 130 -29.62 -6.15 -22.23
CA VAL A 130 -28.44 -5.30 -22.41
C VAL A 130 -27.66 -5.28 -21.09
N ILE A 131 -26.34 -5.43 -21.19
CA ILE A 131 -25.47 -5.23 -20.04
C ILE A 131 -25.24 -3.70 -19.94
N ASP A 132 -25.82 -3.09 -18.92
CA ASP A 132 -25.55 -1.70 -18.60
C ASP A 132 -24.35 -1.64 -17.65
N ASN A 133 -23.23 -1.14 -18.13
CA ASN A 133 -22.00 -1.02 -17.38
C ASN A 133 -21.97 0.36 -16.70
N THR A 134 -22.21 0.35 -15.40
CA THR A 134 -22.10 1.55 -14.57
C THR A 134 -20.79 1.50 -13.77
N ILE A 135 -20.13 2.65 -13.66
CA ILE A 135 -18.96 2.83 -12.82
C ILE A 135 -19.41 3.39 -11.49
N ILE A 136 -19.08 2.70 -10.43
CA ILE A 136 -19.21 3.25 -9.09
C ILE A 136 -17.84 3.78 -8.67
N ARG A 137 -17.71 5.10 -8.67
CA ARG A 137 -16.57 5.76 -8.04
C ARG A 137 -16.84 5.86 -6.56
N ASN A 138 -15.85 5.50 -5.77
CA ASN A 138 -15.98 5.55 -4.32
C ASN A 138 -14.73 6.15 -3.70
N ILE A 139 -14.94 7.22 -2.95
CA ILE A 139 -13.96 7.71 -1.97
C ILE A 139 -14.47 7.24 -0.62
N GLY A 140 -13.71 6.38 0.05
CA GLY A 140 -14.12 5.77 1.30
C GLY A 140 -13.23 6.20 2.46
N LEU A 141 -13.85 6.52 3.59
CA LEU A 141 -13.20 6.67 4.88
C LEU A 141 -13.44 5.40 5.70
N GLU A 142 -12.37 4.81 6.20
CA GLU A 142 -12.44 3.65 7.09
C GLU A 142 -11.88 3.99 8.45
N ALA A 143 -12.54 3.52 9.49
CA ALA A 143 -12.05 3.55 10.86
C ALA A 143 -12.07 2.14 11.44
N ASN A 144 -10.92 1.62 11.83
CA ASN A 144 -10.75 0.24 12.25
C ASN A 144 -10.12 0.16 13.64
N TYR A 145 -10.62 -0.72 14.45
CA TYR A 145 -9.91 -1.27 15.58
C TYR A 145 -8.89 -2.30 15.08
N VAL A 146 -7.70 -2.30 15.66
CA VAL A 146 -6.59 -3.17 15.29
C VAL A 146 -6.12 -3.98 16.47
N PHE A 147 -6.01 -5.29 16.29
CA PHE A 147 -5.50 -6.22 17.27
C PHE A 147 -4.24 -6.89 16.74
N ASN A 148 -3.11 -6.72 17.43
CA ASN A 148 -1.84 -7.34 17.07
C ASN A 148 -1.74 -8.74 17.66
N ILE A 149 -2.04 -9.75 16.83
CA ILE A 149 -2.01 -11.16 17.19
C ILE A 149 -0.60 -11.59 17.60
N THR A 150 0.42 -11.11 16.89
CA THR A 150 1.82 -11.50 17.12
C THR A 150 2.31 -11.01 18.48
N ASN A 151 2.06 -9.73 18.82
CA ASN A 151 2.45 -9.20 20.12
C ASN A 151 1.66 -9.81 21.27
N TYR A 152 0.38 -10.11 21.03
CA TYR A 152 -0.45 -10.84 22.00
C TYR A 152 0.11 -12.22 22.29
N THR A 153 0.48 -12.98 21.26
CA THR A 153 1.02 -14.34 21.39
C THR A 153 2.41 -14.35 21.98
N ASN A 154 3.29 -13.45 21.52
CA ASN A 154 4.69 -13.40 21.96
C ASN A 154 4.88 -12.67 23.29
N ARG A 155 3.84 -11.98 23.77
CA ARG A 155 3.82 -11.25 25.06
C ARG A 155 5.00 -10.28 25.23
N HIS A 156 5.36 -9.57 24.17
CA HIS A 156 6.42 -8.56 24.22
C HIS A 156 6.07 -7.32 23.41
N ASP A 157 6.76 -6.22 23.68
CA ASP A 157 6.61 -4.92 23.04
C ASP A 157 7.69 -4.64 21.99
N LYS A 158 8.29 -5.67 21.44
CA LYS A 158 9.30 -5.54 20.39
C LYS A 158 8.67 -5.71 19.02
N LEU A 159 9.27 -5.07 18.03
CA LEU A 159 8.91 -5.27 16.65
C LEU A 159 9.32 -6.67 16.19
N ASN A 160 8.40 -7.40 15.61
CA ASN A 160 8.65 -8.73 15.05
C ASN A 160 9.04 -8.64 13.58
N ARG A 161 9.71 -9.65 13.05
CA ARG A 161 9.98 -9.73 11.59
C ARG A 161 8.67 -9.85 10.80
N PHE A 162 7.71 -10.62 11.35
CA PHE A 162 6.35 -10.74 10.84
C PHE A 162 5.37 -10.32 11.92
N ASP A 163 4.49 -9.39 11.59
CA ASP A 163 3.36 -9.01 12.41
C ASP A 163 2.05 -9.41 11.73
N PHE A 164 1.18 -10.07 12.47
CA PHE A 164 -0.16 -10.43 12.04
C PHE A 164 -1.17 -9.61 12.82
N LEU A 165 -1.97 -8.84 12.11
CA LEU A 165 -2.99 -7.96 12.68
C LEU A 165 -4.37 -8.44 12.26
N TYR A 166 -5.30 -8.46 13.19
CA TYR A 166 -6.72 -8.55 12.91
C TYR A 166 -7.33 -7.16 13.00
N LYS A 167 -8.22 -6.83 12.08
CA LYS A 167 -8.88 -5.52 12.03
C LYS A 167 -10.38 -5.70 11.86
N ALA A 168 -11.14 -4.85 12.52
CA ALA A 168 -12.58 -4.75 12.37
C ALA A 168 -13.00 -3.29 12.50
N GLY A 169 -13.95 -2.84 11.69
CA GLY A 169 -14.31 -1.44 11.72
C GLY A 169 -15.49 -1.08 10.82
N ILE A 170 -15.60 0.21 10.59
CA ILE A 170 -16.65 0.82 9.79
C ILE A 170 -16.06 1.46 8.53
N ASN A 171 -16.86 1.47 7.49
CA ASN A 171 -16.55 2.12 6.22
C ASN A 171 -17.66 3.10 5.89
N LEU A 172 -17.29 4.32 5.52
CA LEU A 172 -18.18 5.34 5.00
C LEU A 172 -17.63 5.78 3.64
N GLY A 173 -18.43 5.72 2.61
CA GLY A 173 -18.02 6.06 1.26
C GLY A 173 -18.97 7.04 0.60
N ALA A 174 -18.41 7.91 -0.20
CA ALA A 174 -19.13 8.85 -1.04
C ALA A 174 -18.62 8.73 -2.49
N GLY A 175 -19.53 8.80 -3.42
CA GLY A 175 -19.27 8.73 -4.85
C GLY A 175 -20.55 9.00 -5.60
N ASP A 176 -20.92 8.13 -6.54
CA ASP A 176 -22.20 8.24 -7.23
C ASP A 176 -23.38 8.03 -6.26
N LYS A 177 -23.14 7.28 -5.19
CA LYS A 177 -24.08 7.11 -4.06
C LYS A 177 -23.29 7.06 -2.75
N PHE A 178 -23.97 7.42 -1.66
CA PHE A 178 -23.44 7.25 -0.31
C PHE A 178 -23.47 5.78 0.09
N HIS A 179 -22.38 5.29 0.65
CA HIS A 179 -22.22 3.94 1.14
C HIS A 179 -21.78 3.95 2.60
N TYR A 180 -22.29 3.02 3.35
CA TYR A 180 -21.83 2.74 4.71
C TYR A 180 -21.69 1.23 4.89
N GLY A 181 -20.84 0.81 5.80
CA GLY A 181 -20.64 -0.63 5.99
C GLY A 181 -19.74 -0.96 7.14
N ILE A 182 -19.61 -2.25 7.35
CA ILE A 182 -18.67 -2.84 8.30
C ILE A 182 -17.62 -3.62 7.53
N ASN A 183 -16.41 -3.62 8.03
CA ASN A 183 -15.33 -4.37 7.42
C ASN A 183 -14.58 -5.22 8.45
N THR A 184 -13.97 -6.28 7.96
CA THR A 184 -13.00 -7.08 8.71
C THR A 184 -11.86 -7.48 7.80
N SER A 185 -10.64 -7.50 8.34
CA SER A 185 -9.45 -7.88 7.58
C SER A 185 -8.36 -8.51 8.45
N PHE A 186 -7.45 -9.21 7.77
CA PHE A 186 -6.18 -9.65 8.32
C PHE A 186 -5.05 -8.94 7.58
N LYS A 187 -4.17 -8.28 8.31
CA LYS A 187 -3.00 -7.62 7.74
C LYS A 187 -1.74 -8.35 8.18
N ALA A 188 -1.02 -8.95 7.26
CA ALA A 188 0.29 -9.52 7.48
C ALA A 188 1.35 -8.48 7.08
N ILE A 189 2.24 -8.13 8.00
CA ILE A 189 3.31 -7.15 7.78
C ILE A 189 4.65 -7.87 7.86
N TYR A 190 5.44 -7.79 6.81
CA TYR A 190 6.85 -8.16 6.82
C TYR A 190 7.69 -6.91 7.10
N ASN A 191 8.26 -6.81 8.28
CA ASN A 191 9.09 -5.69 8.69
C ASN A 191 10.48 -5.82 8.06
N ILE A 192 10.76 -4.97 7.08
CA ILE A 192 12.06 -4.92 6.39
C ILE A 192 13.09 -4.29 7.32
N GLY A 193 12.69 -3.26 8.06
CA GLY A 193 13.46 -2.58 9.07
C GLY A 193 12.56 -2.08 10.20
N THR A 194 13.13 -1.34 11.14
CA THR A 194 12.39 -0.81 12.28
C THR A 194 11.42 0.32 11.92
N LEU A 195 11.69 1.02 10.81
CA LEU A 195 10.86 2.13 10.33
C LEU A 195 9.93 1.74 9.16
N ALA A 196 10.20 0.63 8.46
CA ALA A 196 9.43 0.25 7.29
C ALA A 196 9.07 -1.23 7.23
N GLY A 197 7.93 -1.54 6.63
CA GLY A 197 7.47 -2.90 6.35
C GLY A 197 6.62 -2.97 5.08
N LEU A 198 6.54 -4.16 4.51
CA LEU A 198 5.60 -4.50 3.45
C LEU A 198 4.37 -5.17 4.08
N TYR A 199 3.20 -4.92 3.54
CA TYR A 199 2.02 -5.62 4.00
C TYR A 199 1.19 -6.23 2.88
N VAL A 200 0.44 -7.27 3.23
CA VAL A 200 -0.66 -7.82 2.45
C VAL A 200 -1.88 -7.88 3.37
N GLU A 201 -3.02 -7.45 2.86
CA GLU A 201 -4.25 -7.35 3.63
C GLU A 201 -5.46 -7.86 2.82
N PRO A 202 -5.88 -9.13 2.97
CA PRO A 202 -7.21 -9.57 2.58
C PRO A 202 -8.27 -8.94 3.50
N LYS A 203 -9.33 -8.38 2.88
CA LYS A 203 -10.40 -7.67 3.56
C LYS A 203 -11.75 -8.02 2.96
N VAL A 204 -12.77 -8.06 3.79
CA VAL A 204 -14.17 -8.18 3.38
C VAL A 204 -14.95 -7.01 3.98
N THR A 205 -15.68 -6.30 3.14
CA THR A 205 -16.55 -5.20 3.55
C THR A 205 -18.00 -5.53 3.18
N LEU A 206 -18.90 -5.40 4.12
CA LEU A 206 -20.34 -5.49 3.89
C LEU A 206 -20.91 -4.06 3.76
N LEU A 207 -21.25 -3.65 2.54
CA LEU A 207 -21.74 -2.31 2.22
C LEU A 207 -23.26 -2.30 2.19
N ASN A 208 -23.86 -1.30 2.86
CA ASN A 208 -25.32 -1.08 2.94
C ASN A 208 -26.10 -2.35 3.34
N PHE A 209 -25.43 -3.31 4.01
CA PHE A 209 -25.96 -4.65 4.33
C PHE A 209 -26.49 -5.43 3.13
N LYS A 210 -26.13 -5.02 1.90
CA LYS A 210 -26.62 -5.58 0.65
C LYS A 210 -25.48 -6.10 -0.24
N TYR A 211 -24.33 -5.47 -0.21
CA TYR A 211 -23.20 -5.80 -1.07
C TYR A 211 -22.02 -6.30 -0.26
N VAL A 212 -21.40 -7.38 -0.71
CA VAL A 212 -20.14 -7.90 -0.17
C VAL A 212 -19.01 -7.47 -1.10
N ARG A 213 -18.01 -6.79 -0.54
CA ARG A 213 -16.82 -6.33 -1.24
C ARG A 213 -15.58 -7.03 -0.68
N PRO A 214 -15.19 -8.20 -1.22
CA PRO A 214 -13.89 -8.78 -0.93
C PRO A 214 -12.81 -7.97 -1.62
N SER A 215 -11.68 -7.82 -0.95
CA SER A 215 -10.51 -7.17 -1.51
C SER A 215 -9.23 -7.80 -0.97
N ILE A 216 -8.16 -7.69 -1.74
CA ILE A 216 -6.81 -7.98 -1.30
C ILE A 216 -5.92 -6.82 -1.70
N SER A 217 -5.24 -6.23 -0.73
CA SER A 217 -4.33 -5.10 -0.95
C SER A 217 -2.92 -5.45 -0.49
N ALA A 218 -1.95 -4.80 -1.10
CA ALA A 218 -0.56 -4.86 -0.71
C ALA A 218 0.03 -3.45 -0.70
N GLY A 219 1.02 -3.20 0.14
CA GLY A 219 1.59 -1.87 0.26
C GLY A 219 2.70 -1.78 1.31
N PHE A 220 2.93 -0.56 1.75
CA PHE A 220 3.99 -0.21 2.68
C PHE A 220 3.43 0.32 3.99
N VAL A 221 4.11 0.00 5.08
CA VAL A 221 3.91 0.59 6.40
C VAL A 221 5.15 1.36 6.77
N PHE A 222 4.98 2.61 7.24
CA PHE A 222 6.06 3.46 7.70
C PHE A 222 5.80 3.89 9.15
N ARG A 223 6.82 3.83 10.00
CA ARG A 223 6.79 4.27 11.38
C ARG A 223 7.56 5.57 11.51
N PHE A 224 7.07 6.49 12.31
CA PHE A 224 7.70 7.80 12.49
C PHE A 224 8.94 7.74 13.39
N LYS A 225 9.06 6.70 14.20
CA LYS A 225 10.23 6.44 15.04
C LYS A 225 10.59 4.97 15.04
N SER A 226 11.89 4.70 15.10
CA SER A 226 12.43 3.34 15.21
C SER A 226 11.95 2.66 16.49
N LEU A 227 11.50 1.41 16.34
CA LEU A 227 11.12 0.56 17.46
C LEU A 227 12.24 -0.43 17.77
N ASP A 228 12.33 -0.82 19.04
CA ASP A 228 13.25 -1.89 19.42
C ASP A 228 12.85 -3.22 18.74
N SER A 229 13.82 -3.88 18.13
CA SER A 229 13.59 -5.13 17.41
C SER A 229 14.69 -6.16 17.70
N GLY A 230 14.28 -7.43 17.73
CA GLY A 230 15.23 -8.54 17.90
C GLY A 230 15.82 -9.06 16.60
N PHE A 231 15.38 -8.57 15.44
CA PHE A 231 15.74 -9.13 14.14
C PHE A 231 16.75 -8.29 13.34
N GLU A 232 16.91 -7.01 13.67
CA GLU A 232 17.91 -6.17 13.01
C GLU A 232 19.31 -6.44 13.60
N LYS A 233 20.19 -6.87 12.72
CA LYS A 233 21.63 -6.98 13.02
C LYS A 233 22.33 -5.87 12.25
N SER A 234 23.25 -5.17 12.91
CA SER A 234 24.10 -4.17 12.23
C SER A 234 24.84 -4.82 11.07
N VAL A 235 24.97 -4.10 9.96
CA VAL A 235 25.82 -4.52 8.85
C VAL A 235 27.22 -4.04 9.16
N ASP A 236 28.13 -4.98 9.34
CA ASP A 236 29.56 -4.68 9.44
C ASP A 236 30.06 -4.24 8.06
N THR A 237 30.13 -2.92 7.85
CA THR A 237 30.53 -2.33 6.57
C THR A 237 32.01 -2.54 6.28
N ASP A 238 32.83 -2.86 7.27
CA ASP A 238 34.25 -3.15 7.07
C ASP A 238 34.44 -4.51 6.39
N LYS A 239 33.53 -5.45 6.65
CA LYS A 239 33.56 -6.81 6.08
C LYS A 239 32.66 -6.97 4.85
N LYS A 240 31.80 -6.00 4.53
CA LYS A 240 30.82 -6.11 3.46
C LYS A 240 30.96 -4.98 2.45
N LYS A 241 30.77 -5.33 1.18
CA LYS A 241 30.72 -4.37 0.06
C LYS A 241 29.29 -4.32 -0.47
N LEU A 242 28.78 -3.13 -0.73
CA LEU A 242 27.50 -2.95 -1.42
C LEU A 242 27.64 -3.49 -2.85
N LEU A 243 26.74 -4.41 -3.21
CA LEU A 243 26.70 -5.01 -4.54
C LEU A 243 25.80 -4.19 -5.47
N PHE A 244 24.53 -4.04 -5.10
CA PHE A 244 23.56 -3.20 -5.78
C PHE A 244 22.37 -2.90 -4.84
N ALA A 245 21.52 -1.99 -5.25
CA ALA A 245 20.28 -1.66 -4.58
C ALA A 245 19.09 -2.00 -5.45
N LEU A 246 18.08 -2.63 -4.87
CA LEU A 246 16.75 -2.78 -5.48
C LEU A 246 15.87 -1.61 -5.04
N LYS A 247 15.07 -1.08 -5.98
CA LYS A 247 14.22 0.08 -5.76
C LYS A 247 12.80 -0.17 -6.20
N SER A 248 11.87 0.50 -5.54
CA SER A 248 10.49 0.57 -5.99
C SER A 248 9.89 1.92 -5.61
N ASN A 249 9.27 2.58 -6.57
CA ASN A 249 8.68 3.90 -6.38
C ASN A 249 7.23 3.77 -5.87
N ALA A 250 6.99 4.24 -4.66
CA ALA A 250 5.69 4.17 -4.00
C ALA A 250 4.60 4.99 -4.73
N LEU A 251 4.96 6.07 -5.43
CA LEU A 251 3.99 6.88 -6.18
C LEU A 251 3.34 6.07 -7.31
N PHE A 252 4.11 5.20 -7.99
CA PHE A 252 3.55 4.31 -9.00
C PHE A 252 2.66 3.22 -8.39
N TRP A 253 2.95 2.75 -7.18
CA TRP A 253 2.06 1.81 -6.48
C TRP A 253 0.73 2.44 -6.14
N VAL A 254 0.71 3.71 -5.69
CA VAL A 254 -0.53 4.46 -5.47
C VAL A 254 -1.33 4.60 -6.76
N ALA A 255 -0.65 4.75 -7.90
CA ALA A 255 -1.28 4.76 -9.21
C ALA A 255 -1.64 3.35 -9.75
N GLY A 256 -1.34 2.27 -9.01
CA GLY A 256 -1.59 0.89 -9.45
C GLY A 256 -0.63 0.41 -10.54
N ALA A 257 0.52 1.05 -10.73
CA ALA A 257 1.51 0.69 -11.72
C ALA A 257 2.68 -0.07 -11.07
N PRO A 258 2.83 -1.38 -11.27
CA PRO A 258 3.98 -2.14 -10.80
C PRO A 258 5.27 -1.57 -11.37
N ASN A 259 6.26 -1.42 -10.49
CA ASN A 259 7.54 -0.84 -10.89
C ASN A 259 8.69 -1.43 -10.07
N PHE A 260 9.83 -1.48 -10.67
CA PHE A 260 11.08 -1.84 -10.01
C PHE A 260 12.25 -1.09 -10.63
N GLY A 261 13.30 -0.90 -9.84
CA GLY A 261 14.55 -0.32 -10.27
C GLY A 261 15.75 -1.05 -9.66
N ILE A 262 16.87 -0.95 -10.34
CA ILE A 262 18.16 -1.45 -9.88
C ILE A 262 19.17 -0.32 -9.95
N GLU A 263 19.92 -0.11 -8.88
CA GLU A 263 21.03 0.85 -8.87
C GLU A 263 22.32 0.16 -8.49
N TYR A 264 23.33 0.39 -9.32
CA TYR A 264 24.68 -0.15 -9.14
C TYR A 264 25.67 0.97 -8.77
N PRO A 265 26.36 0.88 -7.61
CA PRO A 265 27.40 1.81 -7.24
C PRO A 265 28.67 1.54 -8.06
N ILE A 266 29.07 2.49 -8.87
CA ILE A 266 30.34 2.41 -9.64
C ILE A 266 31.51 2.67 -8.70
N ASN A 267 31.39 3.71 -7.87
CA ASN A 267 32.33 4.06 -6.83
C ASN A 267 31.62 4.78 -5.67
N GLU A 268 32.34 5.47 -4.83
CA GLU A 268 31.79 6.18 -3.65
C GLU A 268 30.88 7.35 -4.00
N HIS A 269 31.04 7.95 -5.18
CA HIS A 269 30.31 9.12 -5.63
C HIS A 269 29.39 8.85 -6.82
N TRP A 270 29.65 7.83 -7.62
CA TRP A 270 28.90 7.57 -8.83
C TRP A 270 28.11 6.28 -8.76
N SER A 271 26.88 6.34 -9.24
CA SER A 271 26.04 5.18 -9.46
C SER A 271 25.27 5.28 -10.78
N ILE A 272 24.84 4.15 -11.28
CA ILE A 272 23.92 4.05 -12.41
C ILE A 272 22.65 3.35 -11.97
N CYS A 273 21.50 3.92 -12.30
CA CYS A 273 20.19 3.43 -11.96
C CYS A 273 19.41 3.10 -13.22
N GLY A 274 18.70 1.98 -13.22
CA GLY A 274 17.73 1.60 -14.24
C GLY A 274 16.38 1.38 -13.59
N ASP A 275 15.31 1.98 -14.14
CA ASP A 275 13.94 1.84 -13.66
C ASP A 275 13.05 1.30 -14.76
N TYR A 276 12.11 0.44 -14.38
CA TYR A 276 11.07 -0.09 -15.23
C TYR A 276 9.71 0.08 -14.58
N VAL A 277 8.75 0.55 -15.34
CA VAL A 277 7.33 0.64 -14.95
C VAL A 277 6.52 -0.18 -15.92
N ALA A 278 5.74 -1.10 -15.41
CA ALA A 278 4.85 -1.95 -16.20
C ALA A 278 3.38 -1.49 -16.05
N PRO A 279 2.63 -1.48 -17.13
CA PRO A 279 1.23 -1.09 -17.07
C PRO A 279 0.35 -2.27 -16.68
N TRP A 280 -0.59 -2.08 -15.79
CA TRP A 280 -1.49 -3.15 -15.35
C TRP A 280 -2.93 -2.72 -15.10
N SER A 281 -3.45 -1.67 -15.65
CA SER A 281 -4.86 -1.44 -15.44
C SER A 281 -5.58 -1.07 -16.73
N SER A 282 -6.53 -1.90 -17.07
CA SER A 282 -7.54 -1.59 -18.05
C SER A 282 -8.90 -1.72 -17.39
N SER A 283 -9.66 -0.66 -17.38
CA SER A 283 -11.05 -0.72 -16.97
C SER A 283 -11.90 -0.11 -18.08
N PHE A 284 -12.19 -0.89 -19.08
CA PHE A 284 -12.99 -0.45 -20.23
C PHE A 284 -14.43 -0.09 -19.84
N ALA A 285 -14.98 -0.74 -18.86
CA ALA A 285 -16.32 -0.48 -18.34
C ALA A 285 -16.47 0.91 -17.72
N THR A 286 -15.37 1.55 -17.36
CA THR A 286 -15.37 2.83 -16.63
C THR A 286 -15.19 4.02 -17.56
N GLY A 287 -14.84 3.84 -18.82
CA GLY A 287 -14.40 4.94 -19.67
C GLY A 287 -13.15 5.64 -19.15
N LEU A 288 -12.48 5.05 -18.15
CA LEU A 288 -11.18 5.48 -17.68
C LEU A 288 -10.19 4.35 -17.93
N TYR A 289 -9.14 4.68 -18.65
CA TYR A 289 -8.11 3.73 -18.99
C TYR A 289 -6.75 4.41 -18.91
N TYR A 290 -5.80 3.76 -18.31
CA TYR A 290 -4.41 4.16 -18.44
C TYR A 290 -3.51 2.94 -18.63
N GLN A 291 -2.55 3.07 -19.48
CA GLN A 291 -1.46 2.14 -19.68
C GLN A 291 -0.18 2.96 -19.79
N LEU A 292 0.79 2.64 -18.96
CA LEU A 292 2.08 3.29 -18.97
C LEU A 292 3.18 2.24 -18.88
N MET A 293 3.98 2.11 -19.90
CA MET A 293 5.23 1.38 -19.88
C MET A 293 6.38 2.38 -19.97
N MET A 294 7.31 2.33 -19.02
CA MET A 294 8.45 3.23 -18.98
C MET A 294 9.73 2.47 -18.67
N ILE A 295 10.77 2.81 -19.39
CA ILE A 295 12.15 2.42 -19.09
C ILE A 295 12.94 3.70 -18.92
N ASN A 296 13.73 3.81 -17.87
CA ASN A 296 14.57 4.96 -17.59
C ASN A 296 15.95 4.51 -17.12
N ALA A 297 16.98 5.18 -17.61
CA ALA A 297 18.35 5.03 -17.15
C ALA A 297 18.84 6.37 -16.61
N GLU A 298 19.52 6.36 -15.47
CA GLU A 298 19.94 7.57 -14.77
C GLU A 298 21.35 7.39 -14.20
N GLY A 299 22.29 8.25 -14.60
CA GLY A 299 23.59 8.38 -13.97
C GLY A 299 23.53 9.38 -12.83
N ARG A 300 24.05 9.05 -11.66
CA ARG A 300 23.93 9.84 -10.43
C ARG A 300 25.27 10.15 -9.81
N TYR A 301 25.38 11.37 -9.30
CA TYR A 301 26.49 11.83 -8.49
C TYR A 301 26.01 12.11 -7.06
N TRP A 302 26.64 11.46 -6.07
CA TRP A 302 26.31 11.54 -4.65
C TRP A 302 27.23 12.54 -3.94
N PHE A 303 26.65 13.58 -3.34
CA PHE A 303 27.35 14.60 -2.58
C PHE A 303 27.61 14.10 -1.15
N ARG A 304 28.63 13.27 -0.99
CA ARG A 304 28.99 12.75 0.34
C ARG A 304 29.58 13.87 1.20
N THR A 305 28.93 14.14 2.32
CA THR A 305 29.33 15.21 3.24
C THR A 305 30.48 14.78 4.18
N ARG A 306 30.66 13.46 4.39
CA ARG A 306 31.70 12.89 5.25
C ARG A 306 32.22 11.59 4.65
N LYS A 307 33.55 11.31 4.81
CA LYS A 307 34.14 10.04 4.37
C LYS A 307 33.51 8.79 5.00
N GLU A 308 33.00 8.93 6.21
CA GLU A 308 32.32 7.88 6.98
C GLU A 308 30.86 7.65 6.58
N SER A 309 30.28 8.52 5.73
CA SER A 309 28.89 8.34 5.29
C SER A 309 28.78 7.10 4.40
N PRO A 310 27.75 6.27 4.60
CA PRO A 310 27.51 5.12 3.75
C PRO A 310 27.36 5.51 2.28
N VAL A 311 27.76 4.63 1.36
CA VAL A 311 27.63 4.82 -0.10
C VAL A 311 26.15 4.98 -0.45
N MET A 312 25.84 5.86 -1.41
CA MET A 312 24.46 6.15 -1.88
C MET A 312 23.54 6.71 -0.78
N THR A 313 24.06 7.61 0.06
CA THR A 313 23.32 8.30 1.12
C THR A 313 23.50 9.81 1.00
N GLY A 314 22.47 10.57 1.38
CA GLY A 314 22.49 12.03 1.33
C GLY A 314 21.95 12.56 0.01
N PHE A 315 22.38 13.76 -0.35
CA PHE A 315 21.98 14.42 -1.59
C PHE A 315 22.68 13.81 -2.81
N PHE A 316 21.94 13.77 -3.92
CA PHE A 316 22.49 13.43 -5.23
C PHE A 316 21.90 14.32 -6.33
N ALA A 317 22.63 14.44 -7.40
CA ALA A 317 22.18 14.98 -8.68
C ALA A 317 22.37 13.92 -9.76
N GLY A 318 21.49 13.91 -10.76
CA GLY A 318 21.54 12.91 -11.82
C GLY A 318 21.18 13.48 -13.18
N ALA A 319 21.57 12.74 -14.20
CA ALA A 319 21.09 12.94 -15.57
C ALA A 319 20.43 11.64 -16.03
N SER A 320 19.26 11.77 -16.63
CA SER A 320 18.43 10.64 -17.02
C SER A 320 18.03 10.69 -18.47
N VAL A 321 17.86 9.51 -19.06
CA VAL A 321 17.25 9.31 -20.36
C VAL A 321 16.28 8.14 -20.25
N GLY A 322 15.13 8.27 -20.87
CA GLY A 322 14.11 7.24 -20.81
C GLY A 322 13.12 7.32 -21.96
N GLY A 323 12.21 6.41 -21.97
CA GLY A 323 11.13 6.37 -22.96
C GLY A 323 10.16 5.25 -22.66
N GLY A 324 9.13 5.17 -23.48
CA GLY A 324 8.11 4.16 -23.31
C GLY A 324 6.87 4.40 -24.14
N TYR A 325 5.82 3.72 -23.76
CA TYR A 325 4.51 3.79 -24.37
C TYR A 325 3.48 4.21 -23.34
N TYR A 326 2.47 4.91 -23.76
CA TYR A 326 1.34 5.24 -22.90
C TYR A 326 0.03 5.19 -23.68
N ASP A 327 -1.02 4.84 -22.98
CA ASP A 327 -2.39 4.96 -23.45
C ASP A 327 -3.23 5.51 -22.29
N LEU A 328 -3.84 6.66 -22.51
CA LEU A 328 -4.49 7.42 -21.45
C LEU A 328 -5.88 7.85 -21.91
N MET A 329 -6.90 7.35 -21.21
CA MET A 329 -8.28 7.81 -21.33
C MET A 329 -8.79 8.17 -19.95
N LEU A 330 -8.57 9.43 -19.54
CA LEU A 330 -8.80 9.91 -18.19
C LEU A 330 -10.00 10.85 -18.07
N ASN A 331 -10.89 10.84 -19.06
CA ASN A 331 -12.05 11.73 -19.06
C ASN A 331 -13.37 10.97 -19.27
N ASN A 332 -14.46 11.58 -18.78
CA ASN A 332 -15.80 11.01 -18.90
C ASN A 332 -16.37 11.08 -20.33
N LYS A 333 -15.69 11.76 -21.24
CA LYS A 333 -16.11 11.87 -22.65
C LYS A 333 -15.66 10.67 -23.47
N ARG A 334 -15.03 9.68 -22.82
CA ARG A 334 -14.49 8.49 -23.48
C ARG A 334 -13.52 8.80 -24.62
N THR A 335 -12.78 9.91 -24.51
CA THR A 335 -11.72 10.27 -25.45
C THR A 335 -10.38 9.96 -24.83
N GLY A 336 -9.50 9.34 -25.60
CA GLY A 336 -8.18 8.90 -25.15
C GLY A 336 -7.06 9.38 -26.07
N ILE A 337 -5.85 9.21 -25.57
CA ILE A 337 -4.60 9.52 -26.25
C ILE A 337 -3.71 8.28 -26.19
N GLN A 338 -3.45 7.68 -27.35
CA GLN A 338 -2.52 6.59 -27.49
C GLN A 338 -1.17 7.10 -27.99
N GLY A 339 -0.14 7.03 -27.14
CA GLY A 339 1.23 7.37 -27.49
C GLY A 339 1.89 6.25 -28.29
N GLU A 340 2.56 6.59 -29.40
CA GLU A 340 3.36 5.59 -30.11
C GLU A 340 4.59 5.23 -29.30
N PHE A 341 5.50 6.16 -29.16
CA PHE A 341 6.67 6.05 -28.31
C PHE A 341 7.06 7.46 -27.89
N TYR A 342 7.38 7.64 -26.65
CA TYR A 342 7.95 8.86 -26.13
C TYR A 342 9.40 8.66 -25.72
N ILE A 343 10.18 9.70 -25.88
CA ILE A 343 11.53 9.80 -25.36
C ILE A 343 11.62 11.00 -24.42
N MET A 344 12.38 10.84 -23.37
CA MET A 344 12.64 11.93 -22.42
C MET A 344 14.10 11.95 -22.01
N ALA A 345 14.60 13.14 -21.72
CA ALA A 345 15.91 13.37 -21.13
C ALA A 345 15.82 14.52 -20.15
N GLY A 346 16.52 14.43 -19.03
CA GLY A 346 16.44 15.45 -18.00
C GLY A 346 17.51 15.35 -16.95
N LEU A 347 17.50 16.32 -16.05
CA LEU A 347 18.29 16.36 -14.86
C LEU A 347 17.41 16.04 -13.65
N SER A 348 17.98 15.43 -12.65
CA SER A 348 17.30 15.09 -11.40
C SER A 348 18.10 15.54 -10.19
N ALA A 349 17.43 15.76 -9.09
CA ALA A 349 18.02 15.93 -7.79
C ALA A 349 17.21 15.14 -6.75
N GLY A 350 17.89 14.63 -5.74
CA GLY A 350 17.22 13.84 -4.72
C GLY A 350 18.02 13.70 -3.43
N TYR A 351 17.39 13.02 -2.48
CA TYR A 351 17.96 12.76 -1.16
C TYR A 351 17.58 11.37 -0.70
N ALA A 352 18.53 10.62 -0.17
CA ALA A 352 18.32 9.30 0.40
C ALA A 352 18.83 9.22 1.84
N HIS A 353 18.03 8.62 2.72
CA HIS A 353 18.41 8.38 4.11
C HIS A 353 18.01 6.98 4.56
N SER A 354 18.73 6.46 5.53
CA SER A 354 18.44 5.16 6.11
C SER A 354 17.16 5.21 6.94
N ILE A 355 16.31 4.20 6.78
CA ILE A 355 15.12 3.95 7.59
C ILE A 355 15.22 2.63 8.38
N SER A 356 16.38 1.99 8.35
CA SER A 356 16.70 0.81 9.16
C SER A 356 17.99 1.01 9.92
N ASN A 357 18.06 0.47 11.14
CA ASN A 357 19.25 0.59 11.99
C ASN A 357 20.46 -0.14 11.41
N ASN A 358 20.26 -1.06 10.50
CA ASN A 358 21.31 -1.83 9.83
C ASN A 358 21.68 -1.26 8.45
N ASP A 359 21.19 -0.07 8.12
CA ASP A 359 21.43 0.65 6.86
C ASP A 359 21.10 -0.14 5.57
N ARG A 360 20.28 -1.20 5.69
CA ARG A 360 19.90 -2.01 4.51
C ARG A 360 18.73 -1.45 3.73
N VAL A 361 17.90 -0.65 4.39
CA VAL A 361 16.69 -0.08 3.78
C VAL A 361 16.75 1.43 3.90
N ARG A 362 16.49 2.08 2.78
CA ARG A 362 16.49 3.54 2.67
C ARG A 362 15.20 4.04 2.05
N LEU A 363 14.87 5.26 2.36
CA LEU A 363 13.86 6.03 1.68
C LEU A 363 14.55 7.10 0.85
N GLU A 364 14.17 7.19 -0.42
CA GLU A 364 14.73 8.11 -1.39
C GLU A 364 13.63 8.98 -1.99
N TYR A 365 13.89 10.26 -2.07
CA TYR A 365 13.04 11.24 -2.73
C TYR A 365 13.81 11.83 -3.91
N SER A 366 13.18 11.93 -5.08
CA SER A 366 13.78 12.63 -6.20
C SER A 366 12.74 13.30 -7.09
N LEU A 367 13.18 14.42 -7.67
CA LEU A 367 12.45 15.15 -8.68
C LEU A 367 13.36 15.33 -9.89
N GLY A 368 12.80 15.20 -11.08
CA GLY A 368 13.49 15.43 -12.32
C GLY A 368 12.76 16.42 -13.21
N PHE A 369 13.51 17.18 -13.95
CA PHE A 369 13.04 18.19 -14.88
C PHE A 369 13.79 18.08 -16.19
N GLY A 370 13.10 18.15 -17.31
CA GLY A 370 13.74 17.93 -18.61
C GLY A 370 12.79 18.06 -19.77
N TYR A 371 13.22 17.51 -20.88
CA TYR A 371 12.51 17.54 -22.16
C TYR A 371 11.92 16.16 -22.45
N MET A 372 10.68 16.16 -22.91
CA MET A 372 9.98 14.98 -23.39
C MET A 372 9.39 15.25 -24.77
N GLN A 373 9.58 14.32 -25.69
CA GLN A 373 8.96 14.32 -27.00
C GLN A 373 8.11 13.07 -27.19
N THR A 374 6.90 13.26 -27.69
CA THR A 374 5.97 12.17 -27.93
C THR A 374 5.22 12.34 -29.23
N ARG A 375 4.82 11.20 -29.80
CA ARG A 375 3.85 11.12 -30.90
C ARG A 375 2.64 10.39 -30.39
N TYR A 376 1.45 10.85 -30.73
CA TYR A 376 0.23 10.24 -30.22
C TYR A 376 -0.90 10.34 -31.24
N ARG A 377 -1.88 9.45 -31.08
CA ARG A 377 -3.16 9.45 -31.78
C ARG A 377 -4.27 9.73 -30.80
N LYS A 378 -5.31 10.44 -31.23
CA LYS A 378 -6.52 10.64 -30.45
C LYS A 378 -7.54 9.60 -30.87
N TYR A 379 -8.24 9.04 -29.90
CA TYR A 379 -9.31 8.11 -30.16
C TYR A 379 -10.50 8.38 -29.24
N ARG A 380 -11.67 7.89 -29.65
CA ARG A 380 -12.88 7.84 -28.84
C ARG A 380 -13.32 6.41 -28.69
N TRP A 381 -13.74 6.06 -27.52
CA TRP A 381 -14.40 4.80 -27.26
C TRP A 381 -15.90 4.93 -27.59
N ASP A 382 -16.37 4.19 -28.57
CA ASP A 382 -17.77 4.11 -28.96
C ASP A 382 -18.26 2.71 -28.62
N ASP A 383 -18.97 2.56 -27.56
CA ASP A 383 -19.52 1.40 -26.83
C ASP A 383 -19.02 -0.03 -27.20
N PHE A 384 -18.46 -0.23 -28.38
CA PHE A 384 -18.01 -1.51 -28.90
C PHE A 384 -16.59 -1.50 -29.48
N ASP A 385 -16.04 -0.33 -29.86
CA ASP A 385 -14.75 -0.28 -30.54
C ASP A 385 -14.00 1.05 -30.32
N TYR A 386 -12.70 1.02 -30.59
CA TYR A 386 -11.87 2.23 -30.63
C TYR A 386 -12.02 2.92 -31.97
N VAL A 387 -12.63 4.10 -31.97
CA VAL A 387 -12.74 4.94 -33.14
C VAL A 387 -11.66 6.01 -33.10
N LEU A 388 -10.72 5.97 -34.03
CA LEU A 388 -9.74 7.04 -34.20
C LEU A 388 -10.48 8.34 -34.63
N GLU A 389 -10.16 9.46 -33.97
CA GLU A 389 -10.75 10.76 -34.29
C GLU A 389 -10.25 11.32 -35.62
N ALA A 390 -9.21 10.74 -36.20
CA ALA A 390 -8.60 11.12 -37.45
C ALA A 390 -8.12 9.89 -38.24
N PRO A 391 -7.88 10.01 -39.58
CA PRO A 391 -7.30 8.90 -40.35
C PRO A 391 -6.03 8.38 -39.71
N ARG A 392 -5.78 7.07 -39.85
CA ARG A 392 -4.62 6.36 -39.21
C ARG A 392 -3.27 7.03 -39.52
N GLU A 393 -3.18 7.76 -40.57
CA GLU A 393 -1.97 8.48 -41.00
C GLU A 393 -1.71 9.78 -40.23
N GLN A 394 -2.72 10.32 -39.53
CA GLN A 394 -2.58 11.58 -38.80
C GLN A 394 -2.07 11.31 -37.37
N VAL A 395 -0.77 11.51 -37.18
CA VAL A 395 -0.08 11.39 -35.88
C VAL A 395 0.26 12.81 -35.39
N TRP A 396 -0.17 13.09 -34.17
CA TRP A 396 0.16 14.34 -33.49
C TRP A 396 1.53 14.26 -32.86
N LYS A 397 2.32 15.32 -32.95
CA LYS A 397 3.65 15.42 -32.33
C LYS A 397 3.63 16.54 -31.30
N THR A 398 4.12 16.26 -30.09
CA THR A 398 4.24 17.26 -29.03
C THR A 398 5.58 17.14 -28.35
N SER A 399 6.13 18.30 -27.97
CA SER A 399 7.34 18.43 -27.18
C SER A 399 7.03 19.25 -25.93
N ILE A 400 7.42 18.76 -24.79
CA ILE A 400 7.14 19.37 -23.48
C ILE A 400 8.46 19.53 -22.74
N PHE A 401 8.67 20.71 -22.17
CA PHE A 401 9.72 20.95 -21.18
C PHE A 401 9.07 21.14 -19.82
N GLY A 402 9.43 20.29 -18.85
CA GLY A 402 8.78 20.29 -17.54
C GLY A 402 9.23 19.14 -16.65
N PRO A 403 8.48 18.82 -15.59
CA PRO A 403 8.76 17.68 -14.72
C PRO A 403 8.76 16.37 -15.51
N THR A 404 9.85 15.61 -15.47
CA THR A 404 10.00 14.33 -16.16
C THR A 404 9.88 13.14 -15.22
N GLN A 405 10.17 13.33 -13.93
CA GLN A 405 10.03 12.28 -12.94
C GLN A 405 9.75 12.83 -11.54
N ALA A 406 9.01 12.06 -10.76
CA ALA A 406 8.84 12.23 -9.33
C ALA A 406 8.91 10.85 -8.69
N LYS A 407 9.77 10.68 -7.68
CA LYS A 407 9.96 9.39 -7.02
C LYS A 407 9.97 9.55 -5.52
N VAL A 408 9.25 8.66 -4.86
CA VAL A 408 9.39 8.34 -3.43
C VAL A 408 9.67 6.84 -3.39
N SER A 409 10.93 6.47 -3.29
CA SER A 409 11.36 5.09 -3.50
C SER A 409 11.81 4.43 -2.21
N LEU A 410 11.34 3.19 -2.01
CA LEU A 410 11.94 2.27 -1.06
C LEU A 410 13.15 1.63 -1.74
N VAL A 411 14.29 1.69 -1.07
CA VAL A 411 15.57 1.20 -1.56
C VAL A 411 16.11 0.12 -0.65
N TRP A 412 16.34 -1.08 -1.18
CA TRP A 412 16.90 -2.20 -0.46
C TRP A 412 18.31 -2.50 -0.92
N LEU A 413 19.28 -2.37 -0.01
CA LEU A 413 20.69 -2.55 -0.26
C LEU A 413 21.11 -4.02 -0.08
N LEU A 414 21.77 -4.57 -1.09
CA LEU A 414 22.29 -5.93 -1.11
C LEU A 414 23.80 -5.91 -0.98
N PHE A 415 24.31 -6.60 0.05
CA PHE A 415 25.72 -6.63 0.39
C PHE A 415 26.30 -8.02 0.20
N ILE A 416 27.56 -8.07 -0.26
CA ILE A 416 28.38 -9.28 -0.29
C ILE A 416 29.55 -9.16 0.68
N ASN A 417 30.07 -10.28 1.15
CA ASN A 417 31.29 -10.30 1.94
C ASN A 417 32.47 -9.83 1.09
N LYS A 418 33.29 -8.93 1.61
CA LYS A 418 34.60 -8.66 1.02
C LYS A 418 35.40 -9.97 1.08
N LYS A 419 35.91 -10.45 -0.05
CA LYS A 419 36.90 -11.53 -0.03
C LYS A 419 38.07 -11.04 0.83
N GLY A 420 38.39 -11.78 1.88
CA GLY A 420 39.54 -11.47 2.72
C GLY A 420 40.74 -11.35 1.78
N GLY A 421 41.32 -10.16 1.72
CA GLY A 421 42.61 -10.02 1.06
C GLY A 421 43.60 -10.86 1.86
N GLU A 422 44.14 -11.88 1.23
CA GLU A 422 45.37 -12.45 1.68
C GLU A 422 46.41 -11.31 1.83
N ARG A 423 46.92 -11.16 3.06
CA ARG A 423 48.06 -10.28 3.35
C ARG A 423 49.31 -10.92 2.84
#